data_e120178db82ae39bf4c4c84895f64ab3
#
_entry.id   e120178db82ae39bf4c4c84895f64ab3
#
_cell.length_a   1.000
_cell.length_b   1.000
_cell.length_c   1.000
_cell.angle_alpha   90.00
_cell.angle_beta   90.00
_cell.angle_gamma   90.00
#
_symmetry.space_group_name_H-M   'P 1'
#
loop_
_entity.id
_entity.type
_entity.pdbx_description
1 polymer ?
#
loop_
_entity_poly.entity_id
_entity_poly.type
_entity_poly.pdbx_seq_one_letter_code
_entity_poly.pdbx_strand_id
1 'polypeptide(L)'
;MPRITTKVITLLGWFSMAFLMLNLMSCKSSPKQSPLPPEARVLAFGDSLTFGTGAMPEESYPARLQAEIQHEVVNGGLPGETSSEGLKRLAIWLDEYEPRYLVLCHGANDFLRSLSEEKAAENVRAMVKMARDRGVDVMLIAVPKFGLKRPPPDFYEQIAEEFDIPVDKHILDDVIRNSALMSDLVHPNARGYGLMATAIAKRMQKSGALAP
;
A
#
# COMPACT_ATOMS: atom_id res chain seq x y z
N MET A 1 -16.97 -29.86 62.86
CA MET A 1 -16.01 -30.02 61.73
C MET A 1 -16.41 -29.06 60.63
N PRO A 2 -15.59 -28.07 60.29
CA PRO A 2 -16.01 -27.00 59.38
C PRO A 2 -15.80 -27.36 57.88
N ARG A 3 -16.78 -26.99 57.10
CA ARG A 3 -16.79 -27.05 55.61
C ARG A 3 -15.87 -25.95 55.02
N ILE A 4 -14.65 -26.32 54.61
CA ILE A 4 -13.69 -25.38 53.96
C ILE A 4 -13.19 -25.94 52.62
N THR A 5 -13.94 -26.63 51.83
CA THR A 5 -13.41 -27.23 50.60
C THR A 5 -14.05 -26.72 49.29
N THR A 6 -15.10 -25.90 49.32
CA THR A 6 -15.84 -25.56 48.12
C THR A 6 -15.48 -24.16 47.54
N LYS A 7 -14.79 -23.28 48.28
CA LYS A 7 -14.46 -21.94 47.79
C LYS A 7 -13.10 -21.79 47.08
N VAL A 8 -12.20 -22.77 47.25
CA VAL A 8 -10.85 -22.71 46.64
C VAL A 8 -10.84 -23.18 45.19
N ILE A 9 -11.75 -24.08 44.82
CA ILE A 9 -11.81 -24.65 43.48
C ILE A 9 -12.39 -23.65 42.46
N THR A 10 -13.28 -22.74 42.87
CA THR A 10 -13.89 -21.74 42.00
C THR A 10 -12.93 -20.60 41.64
N LEU A 11 -12.00 -20.24 42.51
CA LEU A 11 -11.01 -19.16 42.24
C LEU A 11 -9.91 -19.60 41.29
N LEU A 12 -9.49 -20.86 41.32
CA LEU A 12 -8.49 -21.40 40.38
C LEU A 12 -9.02 -21.53 38.93
N GLY A 13 -10.31 -21.79 38.76
CA GLY A 13 -10.95 -21.89 37.43
C GLY A 13 -11.02 -20.55 36.72
N TRP A 14 -11.22 -19.45 37.43
CA TRP A 14 -11.29 -18.10 36.83
C TRP A 14 -9.91 -17.53 36.43
N PHE A 15 -8.86 -17.90 37.18
CA PHE A 15 -7.48 -17.50 36.82
C PHE A 15 -6.95 -18.25 35.59
N SER A 16 -7.32 -19.53 35.39
CA SER A 16 -6.92 -20.28 34.17
C SER A 16 -7.62 -19.77 32.91
N MET A 17 -8.88 -19.33 33.00
CA MET A 17 -9.63 -18.83 31.87
C MET A 17 -9.18 -17.41 31.46
N ALA A 18 -8.79 -16.57 32.42
CA ALA A 18 -8.21 -15.25 32.14
C ALA A 18 -6.80 -15.32 31.50
N PHE A 19 -5.99 -16.32 31.88
CA PHE A 19 -4.66 -16.52 31.29
C PHE A 19 -4.71 -17.08 29.84
N LEU A 20 -5.76 -17.83 29.48
CA LEU A 20 -5.95 -18.35 28.14
C LEU A 20 -6.43 -17.27 27.15
N MET A 21 -7.11 -16.22 27.64
CA MET A 21 -7.56 -15.09 26.80
C MET A 21 -6.44 -14.06 26.48
N LEU A 22 -5.31 -14.11 27.19
CA LEU A 22 -4.23 -13.14 27.01
C LEU A 22 -3.22 -13.51 25.90
N ASN A 23 -3.34 -14.72 25.33
CA ASN A 23 -2.41 -15.19 24.29
C ASN A 23 -2.91 -15.06 22.86
N LEU A 24 -4.01 -14.34 22.60
CA LEU A 24 -4.52 -14.07 21.25
C LEU A 24 -4.17 -12.66 20.74
N MET A 25 -3.16 -11.98 21.33
CA MET A 25 -2.47 -10.94 20.61
C MET A 25 -1.58 -11.60 19.55
N SER A 26 -2.22 -12.12 18.51
CA SER A 26 -1.55 -12.51 17.29
C SER A 26 -0.81 -11.28 16.77
N CYS A 27 0.51 -11.27 16.90
CA CYS A 27 1.34 -10.36 16.12
C CYS A 27 0.97 -10.61 14.66
N LYS A 28 0.16 -9.74 14.07
CA LYS A 28 -0.18 -9.81 12.65
C LYS A 28 1.15 -9.76 11.89
N SER A 29 1.62 -10.92 11.40
CA SER A 29 2.83 -10.97 10.60
C SER A 29 2.59 -10.12 9.34
N SER A 30 3.63 -9.43 8.87
CA SER A 30 3.52 -8.73 7.59
C SER A 30 3.07 -9.72 6.51
N PRO A 31 2.18 -9.31 5.59
CA PRO A 31 1.77 -10.14 4.46
C PRO A 31 3.00 -10.71 3.74
N LYS A 32 2.98 -12.01 3.45
CA LYS A 32 4.08 -12.68 2.75
C LYS A 32 3.76 -12.76 1.27
N GLN A 33 4.73 -12.37 0.45
CA GLN A 33 4.67 -12.44 -1.01
C GLN A 33 5.75 -13.38 -1.53
N SER A 34 5.56 -13.88 -2.76
CA SER A 34 6.56 -14.73 -3.40
C SER A 34 7.74 -13.90 -3.89
N PRO A 35 8.99 -14.39 -3.76
CA PRO A 35 10.13 -13.73 -4.36
C PRO A 35 9.94 -13.53 -5.87
N LEU A 36 10.26 -12.33 -6.34
CA LEU A 36 10.20 -12.02 -7.78
C LEU A 36 11.33 -12.74 -8.52
N PRO A 37 11.02 -13.46 -9.61
CA PRO A 37 12.05 -13.99 -10.49
C PRO A 37 12.81 -12.84 -11.18
N PRO A 38 14.08 -13.03 -11.59
CA PRO A 38 14.93 -11.95 -12.12
C PRO A 38 14.32 -11.19 -13.32
N GLU A 39 13.56 -11.89 -14.16
CA GLU A 39 12.89 -11.33 -15.35
C GLU A 39 11.52 -10.69 -15.06
N ALA A 40 11.09 -10.69 -13.80
CA ALA A 40 9.77 -10.19 -13.44
C ALA A 40 9.66 -8.68 -13.67
N ARG A 41 8.54 -8.26 -14.25
CA ARG A 41 8.16 -6.86 -14.34
C ARG A 41 7.36 -6.42 -13.14
N VAL A 42 7.63 -5.20 -12.70
CA VAL A 42 6.84 -4.46 -11.73
C VAL A 42 6.06 -3.38 -12.48
N LEU A 43 4.75 -3.34 -12.30
CA LEU A 43 3.92 -2.24 -12.79
C LEU A 43 3.71 -1.23 -11.65
N ALA A 44 4.22 -0.03 -11.80
CA ALA A 44 3.84 1.10 -10.96
C ALA A 44 2.64 1.80 -11.61
N PHE A 45 1.46 1.71 -11.00
CA PHE A 45 0.21 2.20 -11.58
C PHE A 45 -0.46 3.24 -10.70
N GLY A 46 -0.91 4.34 -11.33
CA GLY A 46 -1.54 5.44 -10.61
C GLY A 46 -1.74 6.68 -11.47
N ASP A 47 -1.78 7.80 -10.80
CA ASP A 47 -2.02 9.13 -11.39
C ASP A 47 -0.71 9.94 -11.56
N SER A 48 -0.76 11.27 -11.39
CA SER A 48 0.40 12.17 -11.49
C SER A 48 1.51 11.87 -10.49
N LEU A 49 1.18 11.30 -9.34
CA LEU A 49 2.16 10.89 -8.33
C LEU A 49 3.02 9.72 -8.83
N THR A 50 2.42 8.80 -9.58
CA THR A 50 3.15 7.69 -10.22
C THR A 50 3.87 8.14 -11.48
N PHE A 51 3.26 9.02 -12.28
CA PHE A 51 3.90 9.61 -13.45
C PHE A 51 5.22 10.31 -13.10
N GLY A 52 5.28 10.96 -11.93
CA GLY A 52 6.44 11.71 -11.47
C GLY A 52 6.33 13.21 -11.73
N THR A 53 5.10 13.75 -11.79
CA THR A 53 4.89 15.20 -11.95
C THR A 53 5.65 15.97 -10.87
N GLY A 54 6.41 16.98 -11.27
CA GLY A 54 7.23 17.80 -10.36
C GLY A 54 8.70 17.41 -10.28
N ALA A 55 9.11 16.39 -11.06
CA ALA A 55 10.50 15.97 -11.23
C ALA A 55 10.78 15.58 -12.68
N MET A 56 12.04 15.32 -13.03
CA MET A 56 12.39 14.77 -14.34
C MET A 56 11.92 13.30 -14.44
N PRO A 57 11.65 12.76 -15.63
CA PRO A 57 11.16 11.38 -15.78
C PRO A 57 12.03 10.33 -15.08
N GLU A 58 13.36 10.44 -15.14
CA GLU A 58 14.33 9.58 -14.50
C GLU A 58 14.38 9.75 -12.97
N GLU A 59 13.78 10.79 -12.43
CA GLU A 59 13.68 11.09 -11.00
C GLU A 59 12.34 10.68 -10.39
N SER A 60 11.39 10.21 -11.21
CA SER A 60 10.12 9.65 -10.74
C SER A 60 10.37 8.44 -9.82
N TYR A 61 9.42 8.14 -8.90
CA TYR A 61 9.64 6.99 -8.04
C TYR A 61 9.71 5.66 -8.80
N PRO A 62 8.99 5.42 -9.91
CA PRO A 62 9.15 4.18 -10.67
C PRO A 62 10.56 4.03 -11.25
N ALA A 63 11.13 5.09 -11.82
CA ALA A 63 12.49 5.06 -12.37
C ALA A 63 13.55 4.82 -11.26
N ARG A 64 13.40 5.50 -10.11
CA ARG A 64 14.26 5.30 -8.94
C ARG A 64 14.12 3.90 -8.35
N LEU A 65 12.90 3.38 -8.29
CA LEU A 65 12.61 2.03 -7.83
C LEU A 65 13.29 1.00 -8.74
N GLN A 66 13.19 1.14 -10.06
CA GLN A 66 13.88 0.28 -11.02
C GLN A 66 15.38 0.18 -10.74
N ALA A 67 16.02 1.34 -10.52
CA ALA A 67 17.45 1.37 -10.23
C ALA A 67 17.80 0.70 -8.90
N GLU A 68 16.92 0.78 -7.89
CA GLU A 68 17.12 0.22 -6.55
C GLU A 68 16.90 -1.30 -6.51
N ILE A 69 15.84 -1.80 -7.18
CA ILE A 69 15.46 -3.23 -7.10
C ILE A 69 16.02 -4.10 -8.21
N GLN A 70 16.64 -3.52 -9.25
CA GLN A 70 17.23 -4.23 -10.39
C GLN A 70 16.21 -5.10 -11.18
N HIS A 71 14.93 -4.68 -11.20
CA HIS A 71 13.86 -5.25 -12.02
C HIS A 71 13.30 -4.19 -12.93
N GLU A 72 12.75 -4.58 -14.08
CA GLU A 72 12.01 -3.65 -14.95
C GLU A 72 10.80 -3.09 -14.20
N VAL A 73 10.69 -1.75 -14.13
CA VAL A 73 9.54 -1.05 -13.54
C VAL A 73 8.85 -0.22 -14.60
N VAL A 74 7.70 -0.70 -15.04
CA VAL A 74 6.86 0.01 -16.02
C VAL A 74 6.12 1.14 -15.31
N ASN A 75 6.30 2.38 -15.78
CA ASN A 75 5.58 3.54 -15.25
C ASN A 75 4.21 3.67 -15.91
N GLY A 76 3.17 3.25 -15.22
CA GLY A 76 1.76 3.36 -15.60
C GLY A 76 1.04 4.55 -14.97
N GLY A 77 1.75 5.65 -14.68
CA GLY A 77 1.15 6.89 -14.18
C GLY A 77 0.46 7.70 -15.26
N LEU A 78 -0.75 8.22 -14.99
CA LEU A 78 -1.47 9.13 -15.90
C LEU A 78 -1.95 10.36 -15.13
N PRO A 79 -1.35 11.55 -15.35
CA PRO A 79 -1.71 12.76 -14.64
C PRO A 79 -3.20 13.10 -14.75
N GLY A 80 -3.81 13.46 -13.62
CA GLY A 80 -5.21 13.85 -13.54
C GLY A 80 -6.21 12.71 -13.48
N GLU A 81 -5.77 11.45 -13.59
CA GLU A 81 -6.65 10.28 -13.63
C GLU A 81 -7.34 10.03 -12.28
N THR A 82 -8.66 9.84 -12.31
CA THR A 82 -9.46 9.39 -11.14
C THR A 82 -9.40 7.88 -10.99
N SER A 83 -9.75 7.37 -9.81
CA SER A 83 -9.78 5.92 -9.56
C SER A 83 -10.73 5.17 -10.49
N SER A 84 -11.84 5.80 -10.91
CA SER A 84 -12.79 5.21 -11.86
C SER A 84 -12.22 5.08 -13.28
N GLU A 85 -11.41 6.04 -13.72
CA GLU A 85 -10.73 6.00 -15.01
C GLU A 85 -9.59 4.98 -14.97
N GLY A 86 -8.78 4.97 -13.89
CA GLY A 86 -7.69 4.03 -13.68
C GLY A 86 -8.17 2.57 -13.64
N LEU A 87 -9.32 2.31 -12.99
CA LEU A 87 -9.90 0.96 -12.97
C LEU A 87 -10.16 0.41 -14.39
N LYS A 88 -10.63 1.25 -15.31
CA LYS A 88 -10.89 0.85 -16.70
C LYS A 88 -9.59 0.60 -17.47
N ARG A 89 -8.57 1.41 -17.21
CA ARG A 89 -7.27 1.33 -17.88
C ARG A 89 -6.42 0.16 -17.38
N LEU A 90 -6.51 -0.18 -16.09
CA LEU A 90 -5.65 -1.19 -15.47
C LEU A 90 -5.75 -2.56 -16.15
N ALA A 91 -6.94 -2.98 -16.59
CA ALA A 91 -7.13 -4.27 -17.28
C ALA A 91 -6.22 -4.40 -18.51
N ILE A 92 -6.17 -3.36 -19.33
CA ILE A 92 -5.34 -3.31 -20.55
C ILE A 92 -3.86 -3.39 -20.19
N TRP A 93 -3.44 -2.67 -19.16
CA TRP A 93 -2.04 -2.64 -18.73
C TRP A 93 -1.56 -3.95 -18.12
N LEU A 94 -2.44 -4.63 -17.36
CA LEU A 94 -2.11 -5.97 -16.83
C LEU A 94 -1.96 -7.00 -17.95
N ASP A 95 -2.80 -6.91 -18.99
CA ASP A 95 -2.75 -7.84 -20.12
C ASP A 95 -1.57 -7.53 -21.08
N GLU A 96 -1.18 -6.25 -21.24
CA GLU A 96 -0.09 -5.83 -22.12
C GLU A 96 1.30 -6.09 -21.53
N TYR A 97 1.47 -5.76 -20.23
CA TYR A 97 2.79 -5.84 -19.58
C TYR A 97 3.03 -7.14 -18.80
N GLU A 98 1.98 -7.92 -18.54
CA GLU A 98 2.03 -9.17 -17.78
C GLU A 98 2.91 -9.07 -16.50
N PRO A 99 2.71 -8.04 -15.64
CA PRO A 99 3.56 -7.85 -14.47
C PRO A 99 3.39 -8.96 -13.45
N ARG A 100 4.46 -9.25 -12.70
CA ARG A 100 4.38 -10.14 -11.52
C ARG A 100 4.05 -9.38 -10.24
N TYR A 101 4.23 -8.07 -10.25
CA TYR A 101 4.01 -7.20 -9.10
C TYR A 101 3.38 -5.88 -9.52
N LEU A 102 2.40 -5.41 -8.75
CA LEU A 102 1.73 -4.13 -8.92
C LEU A 102 2.00 -3.25 -7.69
N VAL A 103 2.61 -2.10 -7.90
CA VAL A 103 2.62 -0.98 -6.93
C VAL A 103 1.49 -0.05 -7.31
N LEU A 104 0.40 -0.04 -6.53
CA LEU A 104 -0.81 0.73 -6.79
C LEU A 104 -0.86 1.98 -5.91
N CYS A 105 -0.78 3.17 -6.55
CA CYS A 105 -0.88 4.48 -5.90
C CYS A 105 -1.96 5.31 -6.61
N HIS A 106 -3.19 5.24 -6.14
CA HIS A 106 -4.34 5.85 -6.83
C HIS A 106 -5.36 6.44 -5.86
N GLY A 107 -6.11 7.47 -6.31
CA GLY A 107 -7.17 8.12 -5.56
C GLY A 107 -6.94 9.61 -5.26
N ALA A 108 -5.76 10.17 -5.56
CA ALA A 108 -5.47 11.58 -5.29
C ALA A 108 -6.48 12.51 -5.96
N ASN A 109 -6.80 12.27 -7.23
CA ASN A 109 -7.73 13.12 -7.98
C ASN A 109 -9.18 12.99 -7.54
N ASP A 110 -9.57 11.85 -6.96
CA ASP A 110 -10.89 11.71 -6.34
C ASP A 110 -11.01 12.68 -5.16
N PHE A 111 -9.99 12.77 -4.32
CA PHE A 111 -9.96 13.68 -3.17
C PHE A 111 -9.83 15.15 -3.59
N LEU A 112 -8.98 15.48 -4.56
CA LEU A 112 -8.78 16.84 -5.07
C LEU A 112 -10.05 17.40 -5.72
N ARG A 113 -10.84 16.54 -6.37
CA ARG A 113 -12.12 16.90 -7.01
C ARG A 113 -13.33 16.72 -6.08
N SER A 114 -13.09 16.39 -4.79
CA SER A 114 -14.17 16.15 -3.80
C SER A 114 -15.18 15.09 -4.26
N LEU A 115 -14.70 14.04 -4.94
CA LEU A 115 -15.54 12.90 -5.32
C LEU A 115 -15.78 11.99 -4.11
N SER A 116 -16.72 11.03 -4.24
CA SER A 116 -17.06 10.10 -3.16
C SER A 116 -15.87 9.22 -2.78
N GLU A 117 -15.52 9.25 -1.50
CA GLU A 117 -14.49 8.39 -0.92
C GLU A 117 -14.87 6.91 -1.00
N GLU A 118 -16.16 6.60 -0.82
CA GLU A 118 -16.69 5.25 -0.93
C GLU A 118 -16.47 4.70 -2.35
N LYS A 119 -16.70 5.54 -3.37
CA LYS A 119 -16.44 5.15 -4.77
C LYS A 119 -14.96 4.98 -5.05
N ALA A 120 -14.11 5.83 -4.51
CA ALA A 120 -12.66 5.67 -4.62
C ALA A 120 -12.21 4.35 -3.96
N ALA A 121 -12.73 4.02 -2.78
CA ALA A 121 -12.46 2.76 -2.10
C ALA A 121 -12.93 1.54 -2.90
N GLU A 122 -14.15 1.57 -3.46
CA GLU A 122 -14.67 0.51 -4.34
C GLU A 122 -13.78 0.30 -5.56
N ASN A 123 -13.35 1.39 -6.22
CA ASN A 123 -12.49 1.32 -7.40
C ASN A 123 -11.09 0.76 -7.06
N VAL A 124 -10.45 1.23 -5.99
CA VAL A 124 -9.15 0.72 -5.54
C VAL A 124 -9.25 -0.76 -5.17
N ARG A 125 -10.30 -1.17 -4.44
CA ARG A 125 -10.57 -2.58 -4.12
C ARG A 125 -10.72 -3.42 -5.39
N ALA A 126 -11.45 -2.93 -6.39
CA ALA A 126 -11.64 -3.62 -7.65
C ALA A 126 -10.32 -3.75 -8.44
N MET A 127 -9.44 -2.73 -8.41
CA MET A 127 -8.11 -2.80 -9.01
C MET A 127 -7.24 -3.86 -8.33
N VAL A 128 -7.23 -3.92 -7.01
CA VAL A 128 -6.50 -4.94 -6.25
C VAL A 128 -7.02 -6.33 -6.60
N LYS A 129 -8.34 -6.52 -6.56
CA LYS A 129 -8.96 -7.80 -6.93
C LYS A 129 -8.59 -8.22 -8.35
N MET A 130 -8.68 -7.30 -9.31
CA MET A 130 -8.36 -7.56 -10.72
C MET A 130 -6.93 -8.06 -10.92
N ALA A 131 -5.96 -7.47 -10.22
CA ALA A 131 -4.56 -7.90 -10.26
C ALA A 131 -4.37 -9.27 -9.58
N ARG A 132 -4.97 -9.47 -8.39
CA ARG A 132 -4.90 -10.74 -7.65
C ARG A 132 -5.54 -11.91 -8.41
N ASP A 133 -6.66 -11.68 -9.09
CA ASP A 133 -7.32 -12.69 -9.92
C ASP A 133 -6.43 -13.15 -11.10
N ARG A 134 -5.46 -12.33 -11.52
CA ARG A 134 -4.44 -12.66 -12.55
C ARG A 134 -3.13 -13.24 -11.95
N GLY A 135 -3.09 -13.47 -10.64
CA GLY A 135 -1.89 -13.97 -9.95
C GLY A 135 -0.78 -12.93 -9.80
N VAL A 136 -1.11 -11.65 -9.92
CA VAL A 136 -0.19 -10.53 -9.70
C VAL A 136 -0.16 -10.19 -8.22
N ASP A 137 1.04 -10.13 -7.62
CA ASP A 137 1.20 -9.62 -6.27
C ASP A 137 1.01 -8.10 -6.24
N VAL A 138 0.41 -7.59 -5.16
CA VAL A 138 0.04 -6.17 -5.06
C VAL A 138 0.60 -5.56 -3.79
N MET A 139 1.03 -4.31 -3.87
CA MET A 139 1.30 -3.42 -2.76
C MET A 139 0.53 -2.12 -2.95
N LEU A 140 -0.10 -1.61 -1.88
CA LEU A 140 -0.77 -0.32 -1.89
C LEU A 140 0.14 0.78 -1.33
N ILE A 141 0.08 1.95 -1.96
CA ILE A 141 0.52 3.21 -1.40
C ILE A 141 -0.73 4.01 -1.04
N ALA A 142 -0.93 4.25 0.25
CA ALA A 142 -2.06 5.02 0.71
C ALA A 142 -1.87 6.52 0.41
N VAL A 143 -2.86 7.12 -0.23
CA VAL A 143 -2.83 8.52 -0.66
C VAL A 143 -3.55 9.39 0.38
N PRO A 144 -2.88 10.40 0.97
CA PRO A 144 -3.51 11.31 1.91
C PRO A 144 -4.48 12.27 1.22
N LYS A 145 -5.40 12.84 1.99
CA LYS A 145 -6.27 13.91 1.51
C LYS A 145 -5.51 15.23 1.51
N PHE A 146 -5.40 15.86 0.36
CA PHE A 146 -4.68 17.12 0.18
C PHE A 146 -5.38 18.30 0.87
N GLY A 147 -4.61 19.33 1.23
CA GLY A 147 -5.12 20.62 1.72
C GLY A 147 -5.44 20.69 3.22
N LEU A 148 -5.70 19.58 3.90
CA LEU A 148 -6.10 19.57 5.32
C LEU A 148 -5.10 18.82 6.23
N LYS A 149 -3.95 18.41 5.73
CA LYS A 149 -2.96 17.57 6.46
C LYS A 149 -3.63 16.37 7.16
N ARG A 150 -4.61 15.78 6.51
CA ARG A 150 -5.32 14.58 7.00
C ARG A 150 -4.55 13.35 6.57
N PRO A 151 -4.46 12.34 7.44
CA PRO A 151 -3.86 11.06 7.06
C PRO A 151 -4.62 10.41 5.90
N PRO A 152 -4.02 9.43 5.23
CA PRO A 152 -4.74 8.61 4.26
C PRO A 152 -6.02 8.02 4.87
N PRO A 153 -7.10 7.90 4.10
CA PRO A 153 -8.32 7.23 4.55
C PRO A 153 -8.07 5.78 4.93
N ASP A 154 -8.80 5.28 5.92
CA ASP A 154 -8.64 3.91 6.47
C ASP A 154 -8.95 2.81 5.44
N PHE A 155 -9.68 3.10 4.37
CA PHE A 155 -10.04 2.09 3.38
C PHE A 155 -8.81 1.44 2.72
N TYR A 156 -7.67 2.13 2.59
CA TYR A 156 -6.44 1.52 2.07
C TYR A 156 -5.94 0.38 2.96
N GLU A 157 -5.98 0.58 4.28
CA GLU A 157 -5.63 -0.46 5.25
C GLU A 157 -6.64 -1.59 5.24
N GLN A 158 -7.94 -1.26 5.21
CA GLN A 158 -9.02 -2.26 5.15
C GLN A 158 -8.90 -3.14 3.89
N ILE A 159 -8.60 -2.55 2.72
CA ILE A 159 -8.36 -3.31 1.50
C ILE A 159 -7.10 -4.17 1.62
N ALA A 160 -6.02 -3.62 2.19
CA ALA A 160 -4.80 -4.38 2.38
C ALA A 160 -5.00 -5.57 3.32
N GLU A 161 -5.80 -5.43 4.37
CA GLU A 161 -6.20 -6.51 5.27
C GLU A 161 -7.09 -7.55 4.60
N GLU A 162 -8.06 -7.11 3.79
CA GLU A 162 -8.99 -7.99 3.06
C GLU A 162 -8.27 -8.92 2.08
N PHE A 163 -7.23 -8.41 1.39
CA PHE A 163 -6.49 -9.17 0.37
C PHE A 163 -5.16 -9.74 0.87
N ASP A 164 -4.82 -9.56 2.16
CA ASP A 164 -3.53 -9.92 2.77
C ASP A 164 -2.34 -9.42 1.93
N ILE A 165 -2.33 -8.10 1.66
CA ILE A 165 -1.29 -7.44 0.86
C ILE A 165 -0.58 -6.34 1.65
N PRO A 166 0.69 -6.02 1.32
CA PRO A 166 1.38 -4.90 1.93
C PRO A 166 0.73 -3.56 1.60
N VAL A 167 0.72 -2.65 2.58
CA VAL A 167 0.37 -1.24 2.38
C VAL A 167 1.40 -0.34 3.03
N ASP A 168 1.81 0.73 2.34
CA ASP A 168 2.52 1.83 2.98
C ASP A 168 1.55 2.99 3.23
N LYS A 169 1.35 3.31 4.51
CA LYS A 169 0.42 4.36 4.96
C LYS A 169 1.11 5.69 5.25
N HIS A 170 2.43 5.71 5.22
CA HIS A 170 3.19 6.81 5.80
C HIS A 170 4.00 7.59 4.78
N ILE A 171 4.67 6.91 3.86
CA ILE A 171 5.70 7.55 3.03
C ILE A 171 5.16 8.75 2.24
N LEU A 172 3.98 8.63 1.63
CA LEU A 172 3.43 9.72 0.85
C LEU A 172 2.94 10.87 1.76
N ASP A 173 2.34 10.56 2.91
CA ASP A 173 1.94 11.56 3.91
C ASP A 173 3.17 12.29 4.48
N ASP A 174 4.23 11.57 4.80
CA ASP A 174 5.49 12.13 5.32
C ASP A 174 6.16 13.07 4.29
N VAL A 175 6.18 12.66 3.02
CA VAL A 175 6.72 13.48 1.92
C VAL A 175 5.90 14.75 1.75
N ILE A 176 4.57 14.65 1.65
CA ILE A 176 3.68 15.80 1.41
C ILE A 176 3.71 16.81 2.57
N ARG A 177 3.91 16.36 3.80
CA ARG A 177 4.03 17.24 4.98
C ARG A 177 5.34 18.02 5.03
N ASN A 178 6.35 17.63 4.27
CA ASN A 178 7.66 18.27 4.25
C ASN A 178 7.83 19.10 2.96
N SER A 179 7.67 20.41 3.07
CA SER A 179 7.79 21.32 1.92
C SER A 179 9.14 21.24 1.18
N ALA A 180 10.23 20.81 1.85
CA ALA A 180 11.53 20.61 1.20
C ALA A 180 11.57 19.39 0.25
N LEU A 181 10.54 18.53 0.30
CA LEU A 181 10.37 17.35 -0.55
C LEU A 181 9.32 17.54 -1.65
N MET A 182 8.72 18.73 -1.73
CA MET A 182 7.62 19.05 -2.66
C MET A 182 8.10 19.99 -3.75
N SER A 183 7.55 19.84 -4.95
CA SER A 183 7.71 20.78 -6.07
C SER A 183 6.57 21.80 -6.11
N ASP A 184 5.37 21.40 -5.66
CA ASP A 184 4.20 22.24 -5.51
C ASP A 184 3.35 21.76 -4.29
N LEU A 185 2.07 22.15 -4.20
CA LEU A 185 1.20 21.78 -3.08
C LEU A 185 0.76 20.31 -3.07
N VAL A 186 0.98 19.59 -4.18
CA VAL A 186 0.47 18.23 -4.40
C VAL A 186 1.58 17.24 -4.75
N HIS A 187 2.56 17.67 -5.55
CA HIS A 187 3.54 16.79 -6.17
C HIS A 187 4.89 16.83 -5.45
N PRO A 188 5.47 15.68 -5.15
CA PRO A 188 6.83 15.57 -4.68
C PRO A 188 7.84 16.11 -5.70
N ASN A 189 8.98 16.57 -5.22
CA ASN A 189 10.17 16.82 -6.05
C ASN A 189 11.04 15.54 -6.16
N ALA A 190 12.15 15.62 -6.89
CA ALA A 190 13.09 14.50 -7.07
C ALA A 190 13.52 13.80 -5.76
N ARG A 191 13.72 14.58 -4.68
CA ARG A 191 14.09 14.02 -3.36
C ARG A 191 12.91 13.28 -2.73
N GLY A 192 11.70 13.84 -2.82
CA GLY A 192 10.48 13.21 -2.34
C GLY A 192 10.23 11.88 -3.03
N TYR A 193 10.34 11.84 -4.36
CA TYR A 193 10.20 10.59 -5.12
C TYR A 193 11.29 9.57 -4.80
N GLY A 194 12.52 10.01 -4.54
CA GLY A 194 13.58 9.12 -4.09
C GLY A 194 13.25 8.43 -2.76
N LEU A 195 12.69 9.16 -1.80
CA LEU A 195 12.24 8.57 -0.52
C LEU A 195 11.08 7.59 -0.72
N MET A 196 10.14 7.90 -1.63
CA MET A 196 9.07 6.97 -1.98
C MET A 196 9.62 5.66 -2.55
N ALA A 197 10.56 5.72 -3.51
CA ALA A 197 11.19 4.54 -4.09
C ALA A 197 11.84 3.65 -3.03
N THR A 198 12.66 4.25 -2.16
CA THR A 198 13.33 3.51 -1.06
C THR A 198 12.33 2.89 -0.07
N ALA A 199 11.23 3.58 0.26
CA ALA A 199 10.22 3.02 1.14
C ALA A 199 9.49 1.83 0.49
N ILE A 200 9.16 1.94 -0.80
CA ILE A 200 8.55 0.87 -1.58
C ILE A 200 9.47 -0.36 -1.63
N ALA A 201 10.75 -0.18 -1.99
CA ALA A 201 11.73 -1.26 -2.03
C ALA A 201 11.85 -1.98 -0.66
N LYS A 202 11.97 -1.23 0.43
CA LYS A 202 11.98 -1.78 1.79
C LYS A 202 10.71 -2.56 2.14
N ARG A 203 9.55 -2.09 1.69
CA ARG A 203 8.28 -2.78 1.92
C ARG A 203 8.21 -4.09 1.13
N MET A 204 8.68 -4.09 -0.12
CA MET A 204 8.79 -5.29 -0.97
C MET A 204 9.76 -6.31 -0.35
N GLN A 205 10.92 -5.88 0.18
CA GLN A 205 11.84 -6.75 0.93
C GLN A 205 11.18 -7.34 2.17
N LYS A 206 10.51 -6.50 2.97
CA LYS A 206 9.84 -6.94 4.20
C LYS A 206 8.72 -7.95 3.94
N SER A 207 8.03 -7.85 2.80
CA SER A 207 6.99 -8.82 2.40
C SER A 207 7.56 -10.08 1.76
N GLY A 208 8.84 -10.12 1.41
CA GLY A 208 9.51 -11.25 0.78
C GLY A 208 9.50 -11.22 -0.75
N ALA A 209 8.93 -10.18 -1.37
CA ALA A 209 8.96 -10.02 -2.83
C ALA A 209 10.37 -9.77 -3.38
N LEU A 210 11.25 -9.19 -2.58
CA LEU A 210 12.66 -9.00 -2.90
C LEU A 210 13.53 -9.70 -1.87
N ALA A 211 14.70 -10.17 -2.31
CA ALA A 211 15.73 -10.69 -1.40
C ALA A 211 16.22 -9.56 -0.45
N PRO A 212 16.66 -9.90 0.77
CA PRO A 212 17.22 -8.93 1.71
C PRO A 212 18.52 -8.30 1.20
#